data_442567445a50cd6fc7987e10db332651
#
_entry.id   442567445a50cd6fc7987e10db332651
#
_cell.length_a   1.000
_cell.length_b   1.000
_cell.length_c   1.000
_cell.angle_alpha   90.00
_cell.angle_beta   90.00
_cell.angle_gamma   90.00
#
_symmetry.space_group_name_H-M   'P 1'
#
loop_
_entity.id
_entity.type
_entity.pdbx_description
1 polymer ?
#
loop_
_entity_poly.entity_id
_entity_poly.type
_entity_poly.pdbx_seq_one_letter_code
_entity_poly.pdbx_strand_id
1 'polypeptide(L)'
;MKNLFLLVSLLFLLSCGKQELDWLILSPNNVNGLTNLKFLLSGFTTTIFISIVSISLSIVLGLIVAIPSLAKNKFLTYLNIGYVEIVRAIPLLVLILWIYYGLPIMTGISFSPFVSGIIALSISESAFQAEIFRAGINSIRKPQWEAGSSLGLNFFRKLRLVILPQAIRNILPAIGNQFVYVLKMSSLVSIIGIGDLTRKAN
;
A
#
# COMPACT_ATOMS: atom_id res chain seq x y z
N MET A 1 -37.16 19.28 6.56
CA MET A 1 -36.06 18.38 6.29
C MET A 1 -34.70 18.84 6.87
N LYS A 2 -34.30 20.12 6.78
CA LYS A 2 -33.06 20.64 7.40
C LYS A 2 -32.98 20.43 8.92
N ASN A 3 -34.06 20.61 9.65
CA ASN A 3 -34.10 20.47 11.11
C ASN A 3 -34.02 19.00 11.57
N LEU A 4 -34.52 18.07 10.76
CA LEU A 4 -34.41 16.62 11.04
C LEU A 4 -32.95 16.13 10.87
N PHE A 5 -32.27 16.64 9.87
CA PHE A 5 -30.84 16.29 9.63
C PHE A 5 -29.95 16.84 10.76
N LEU A 6 -30.22 18.06 11.22
CA LEU A 6 -29.55 18.66 12.38
C LEU A 6 -29.83 17.88 13.69
N LEU A 7 -31.05 17.43 13.90
CA LEU A 7 -31.42 16.62 15.05
C LEU A 7 -30.75 15.24 15.03
N VAL A 8 -30.73 14.59 13.89
CA VAL A 8 -30.05 13.29 13.71
C VAL A 8 -28.52 13.43 13.89
N SER A 9 -27.91 14.49 13.35
CA SER A 9 -26.46 14.74 13.54
C SER A 9 -26.14 15.08 15.00
N LEU A 10 -27.00 15.81 15.69
CA LEU A 10 -26.87 16.12 17.14
C LEU A 10 -27.01 14.87 17.99
N LEU A 11 -27.99 13.99 17.68
CA LEU A 11 -28.14 12.69 18.35
C LEU A 11 -26.95 11.77 18.13
N PHE A 12 -26.34 11.78 16.93
CA PHE A 12 -25.10 11.04 16.64
C PHE A 12 -23.90 11.57 17.44
N LEU A 13 -23.79 12.89 17.61
CA LEU A 13 -22.77 13.52 18.44
C LEU A 13 -22.96 13.27 19.94
N LEU A 14 -24.21 13.17 20.41
CA LEU A 14 -24.54 12.86 21.81
C LEU A 14 -24.43 11.36 22.11
N SER A 15 -24.54 10.48 21.10
CA SER A 15 -24.40 9.02 21.23
C SER A 15 -22.93 8.56 21.27
N CYS A 16 -21.98 9.44 20.96
CA CYS A 16 -20.57 9.21 21.28
C CYS A 16 -20.44 9.28 22.79
N GLY A 17 -20.73 8.15 23.46
CA GLY A 17 -20.61 8.00 24.90
C GLY A 17 -19.27 8.53 25.35
N LYS A 18 -19.22 9.12 26.51
CA LYS A 18 -18.01 9.56 27.21
C LYS A 18 -17.05 8.38 27.44
N GLN A 19 -16.39 7.92 26.38
CA GLN A 19 -15.06 7.34 26.56
C GLN A 19 -14.18 8.56 26.86
N GLU A 20 -14.01 8.83 28.12
CA GLU A 20 -12.96 9.73 28.58
C GLU A 20 -11.67 9.10 28.07
N LEU A 21 -11.17 9.65 26.95
CA LEU A 21 -9.81 9.37 26.49
C LEU A 21 -8.89 9.91 27.60
N ASP A 22 -8.58 9.01 28.53
CA ASP A 22 -7.73 9.35 29.67
C ASP A 22 -6.26 9.38 29.20
N TRP A 23 -5.89 10.52 28.59
CA TRP A 23 -4.51 10.80 28.20
C TRP A 23 -3.53 10.71 29.37
N LEU A 24 -4.03 10.68 30.63
CA LEU A 24 -3.23 10.47 31.81
C LEU A 24 -2.56 9.10 31.85
N ILE A 25 -3.11 8.11 31.11
CA ILE A 25 -2.51 6.77 30.95
C ILE A 25 -1.13 6.85 30.28
N LEU A 26 -0.90 7.86 29.44
CA LEU A 26 0.37 8.08 28.74
C LEU A 26 1.25 9.12 29.44
N SER A 27 0.77 9.76 30.50
CA SER A 27 1.53 10.79 31.23
C SER A 27 2.78 10.19 31.89
N PRO A 28 3.96 10.81 31.75
CA PRO A 28 5.19 10.37 32.43
C PRO A 28 5.05 10.33 33.97
N ASN A 29 4.11 11.09 34.52
CA ASN A 29 3.83 11.15 35.96
C ASN A 29 2.97 9.97 36.45
N ASN A 30 2.42 9.18 35.55
CA ASN A 30 1.69 7.94 35.91
C ASN A 30 2.69 6.79 36.06
N VAL A 31 2.49 5.95 37.08
CA VAL A 31 3.37 4.80 37.41
C VAL A 31 3.62 3.90 36.16
N ASN A 32 2.63 3.75 35.29
CA ASN A 32 2.72 2.94 34.09
C ASN A 32 2.88 3.75 32.78
N GLY A 33 2.89 5.07 32.85
CA GLY A 33 2.85 5.93 31.66
C GLY A 33 4.02 5.69 30.70
N LEU A 34 5.24 5.58 31.20
CA LEU A 34 6.44 5.27 30.41
C LEU A 34 6.39 3.87 29.80
N THR A 35 5.83 2.88 30.53
CA THR A 35 5.68 1.51 30.04
C THR A 35 4.66 1.44 28.91
N ASN A 36 3.52 2.11 29.08
CA ASN A 36 2.49 2.22 28.06
C ASN A 36 2.99 2.93 26.80
N LEU A 37 3.75 4.01 26.97
CA LEU A 37 4.36 4.72 25.84
C LEU A 37 5.36 3.83 25.09
N LYS A 38 6.24 3.11 25.80
CA LYS A 38 7.18 2.16 25.17
C LYS A 38 6.44 1.05 24.43
N PHE A 39 5.34 0.57 24.99
CA PHE A 39 4.50 -0.45 24.37
C PHE A 39 3.89 0.04 23.06
N LEU A 40 3.32 1.24 23.02
CA LEU A 40 2.81 1.87 21.81
C LEU A 40 3.90 2.15 20.77
N LEU A 41 5.05 2.68 21.21
CA LEU A 41 6.19 2.92 20.33
C LEU A 41 6.70 1.64 19.67
N SER A 42 6.69 0.51 20.38
CA SER A 42 7.06 -0.78 19.79
C SER A 42 6.06 -1.25 18.73
N GLY A 43 4.76 -0.96 18.91
CA GLY A 43 3.74 -1.18 17.86
C GLY A 43 3.94 -0.28 16.65
N PHE A 44 4.24 0.99 16.89
CA PHE A 44 4.57 1.95 15.82
C PHE A 44 5.78 1.48 14.99
N THR A 45 6.85 1.02 15.64
CA THR A 45 8.02 0.48 14.95
C THR A 45 7.66 -0.71 14.06
N THR A 46 6.81 -1.62 14.56
CA THR A 46 6.31 -2.78 13.79
C THR A 46 5.52 -2.32 12.57
N THR A 47 4.62 -1.35 12.73
CA THR A 47 3.83 -0.76 11.63
C THR A 47 4.74 -0.17 10.55
N ILE A 48 5.70 0.66 10.94
CA ILE A 48 6.66 1.28 10.00
C ILE A 48 7.48 0.23 9.28
N PHE A 49 8.00 -0.77 10.01
CA PHE A 49 8.83 -1.82 9.41
C PHE A 49 8.06 -2.64 8.38
N ILE A 50 6.86 -3.12 8.71
CA ILE A 50 5.99 -3.86 7.78
C ILE A 50 5.71 -3.00 6.54
N SER A 51 5.37 -1.73 6.73
CA SER A 51 5.03 -0.83 5.62
C SER A 51 6.22 -0.59 4.69
N ILE A 52 7.41 -0.32 5.23
CA ILE A 52 8.62 -0.12 4.42
C ILE A 52 8.97 -1.38 3.63
N VAL A 53 8.96 -2.54 4.27
CA VAL A 53 9.29 -3.80 3.60
C VAL A 53 8.26 -4.11 2.52
N SER A 54 6.97 -3.99 2.84
CA SER A 54 5.89 -4.28 1.88
C SER A 54 5.91 -3.34 0.69
N ILE A 55 6.10 -2.02 0.88
CA ILE A 55 6.17 -1.06 -0.23
C ILE A 55 7.41 -1.30 -1.10
N SER A 56 8.55 -1.62 -0.49
CA SER A 56 9.78 -1.92 -1.23
C SER A 56 9.62 -3.16 -2.11
N LEU A 57 9.04 -4.23 -1.58
CA LEU A 57 8.73 -5.43 -2.35
C LEU A 57 7.69 -5.16 -3.43
N SER A 58 6.65 -4.39 -3.12
CA SER A 58 5.61 -4.04 -4.09
C SER A 58 6.14 -3.19 -5.25
N ILE A 59 7.09 -2.31 -5.02
CA ILE A 59 7.77 -1.54 -6.07
C ILE A 59 8.50 -2.47 -7.02
N VAL A 60 9.26 -3.43 -6.49
CA VAL A 60 9.99 -4.41 -7.31
C VAL A 60 9.01 -5.28 -8.11
N LEU A 61 8.00 -5.84 -7.45
CA LEU A 61 6.97 -6.66 -8.10
C LEU A 61 6.19 -5.83 -9.14
N GLY A 62 5.80 -4.61 -8.80
CA GLY A 62 5.08 -3.71 -9.68
C GLY A 62 5.88 -3.34 -10.94
N LEU A 63 7.20 -3.14 -10.81
CA LEU A 63 8.08 -2.95 -11.95
C LEU A 63 8.11 -4.17 -12.86
N ILE A 64 8.28 -5.37 -12.28
CA ILE A 64 8.28 -6.64 -13.04
C ILE A 64 6.96 -6.79 -13.80
N VAL A 65 5.84 -6.49 -13.15
CA VAL A 65 4.51 -6.54 -13.76
C VAL A 65 4.32 -5.44 -14.82
N ALA A 66 4.86 -4.23 -14.62
CA ALA A 66 4.70 -3.11 -15.55
C ALA A 66 5.53 -3.26 -16.85
N ILE A 67 6.73 -3.85 -16.78
CA ILE A 67 7.64 -3.97 -17.94
C ILE A 67 6.98 -4.61 -19.17
N PRO A 68 6.20 -5.71 -19.06
CA PRO A 68 5.52 -6.30 -20.20
C PRO A 68 4.52 -5.37 -20.89
N SER A 69 3.90 -4.46 -20.14
CA SER A 69 2.95 -3.49 -20.72
C SER A 69 3.61 -2.43 -21.61
N LEU A 70 4.93 -2.25 -21.49
CA LEU A 70 5.72 -1.35 -22.33
C LEU A 70 6.15 -2.03 -23.63
N ALA A 71 6.07 -3.34 -23.71
CA ALA A 71 6.36 -4.10 -24.93
C ALA A 71 5.20 -3.94 -25.94
N LYS A 72 5.50 -3.93 -27.24
CA LYS A 72 4.49 -3.89 -28.31
C LYS A 72 3.73 -5.22 -28.44
N ASN A 73 3.94 -6.19 -27.53
CA ASN A 73 3.33 -7.50 -27.57
C ASN A 73 1.97 -7.46 -26.84
N LYS A 74 0.89 -7.61 -27.61
CA LYS A 74 -0.47 -7.60 -27.08
C LYS A 74 -0.71 -8.69 -26.01
N PHE A 75 -0.15 -9.88 -26.17
CA PHE A 75 -0.32 -10.98 -25.21
C PHE A 75 0.24 -10.60 -23.82
N LEU A 76 1.46 -10.03 -23.77
CA LEU A 76 2.07 -9.57 -22.53
C LEU A 76 1.27 -8.42 -21.88
N THR A 77 0.72 -7.55 -22.71
CA THR A 77 -0.14 -6.45 -22.23
C THR A 77 -1.43 -6.99 -21.60
N TYR A 78 -2.08 -7.98 -22.21
CA TYR A 78 -3.27 -8.59 -21.63
C TYR A 78 -2.98 -9.34 -20.34
N LEU A 79 -1.85 -10.06 -20.22
CA LEU A 79 -1.44 -10.69 -18.96
C LEU A 79 -1.24 -9.67 -17.84
N ASN A 80 -0.59 -8.55 -18.16
CA ASN A 80 -0.42 -7.46 -17.20
C ASN A 80 -1.77 -6.89 -16.73
N ILE A 81 -2.65 -6.56 -17.66
CA ILE A 81 -3.99 -6.04 -17.35
C ILE A 81 -4.76 -7.04 -16.48
N GLY A 82 -4.78 -8.32 -16.86
CA GLY A 82 -5.47 -9.37 -16.11
C GLY A 82 -4.92 -9.49 -14.67
N TYR A 83 -3.61 -9.49 -14.49
CA TYR A 83 -3.01 -9.49 -13.15
C TYR A 83 -3.46 -8.29 -12.32
N VAL A 84 -3.35 -7.09 -12.88
CA VAL A 84 -3.70 -5.85 -12.18
C VAL A 84 -5.18 -5.84 -11.80
N GLU A 85 -6.07 -6.20 -12.72
CA GLU A 85 -7.52 -6.24 -12.47
C GLU A 85 -7.90 -7.27 -11.41
N ILE A 86 -7.36 -8.50 -11.50
CA ILE A 86 -7.65 -9.57 -10.53
C ILE A 86 -7.16 -9.17 -9.15
N VAL A 87 -5.90 -8.74 -9.01
CA VAL A 87 -5.33 -8.43 -7.69
C VAL A 87 -6.04 -7.23 -7.05
N ARG A 88 -6.39 -6.21 -7.82
CA ARG A 88 -7.12 -5.04 -7.32
C ARG A 88 -8.58 -5.31 -6.98
N ALA A 89 -9.18 -6.34 -7.57
CA ALA A 89 -10.53 -6.76 -7.24
C ALA A 89 -10.63 -7.51 -5.90
N ILE A 90 -9.51 -8.06 -5.40
CA ILE A 90 -9.49 -8.78 -4.13
C ILE A 90 -9.37 -7.78 -2.97
N PRO A 91 -10.33 -7.75 -2.02
CA PRO A 91 -10.18 -6.95 -0.81
C PRO A 91 -8.93 -7.37 -0.02
N LEU A 92 -8.10 -6.40 0.38
CA LEU A 92 -6.83 -6.67 1.08
C LEU A 92 -7.01 -7.57 2.31
N LEU A 93 -8.07 -7.34 3.10
CA LEU A 93 -8.36 -8.17 4.26
C LEU A 93 -8.56 -9.65 3.89
N VAL A 94 -9.30 -9.90 2.81
CA VAL A 94 -9.53 -11.27 2.30
C VAL A 94 -8.21 -11.90 1.87
N LEU A 95 -7.34 -11.14 1.20
CA LEU A 95 -6.03 -11.62 0.77
C LEU A 95 -5.14 -11.97 1.98
N ILE A 96 -5.13 -11.14 3.04
CA ILE A 96 -4.40 -11.42 4.29
C ILE A 96 -4.88 -12.73 4.92
N LEU A 97 -6.19 -12.88 5.08
CA LEU A 97 -6.78 -14.09 5.67
C LEU A 97 -6.54 -15.33 4.80
N TRP A 98 -6.60 -15.18 3.49
CA TRP A 98 -6.36 -16.29 2.57
C TRP A 98 -4.90 -16.76 2.62
N ILE A 99 -3.93 -15.85 2.64
CA ILE A 99 -2.50 -16.21 2.73
C ILE A 99 -2.18 -16.84 4.07
N TYR A 100 -2.78 -16.35 5.16
CA TYR A 100 -2.46 -16.84 6.50
C TYR A 100 -3.18 -18.15 6.85
N TYR A 101 -4.46 -18.29 6.50
CA TYR A 101 -5.27 -19.48 6.83
C TYR A 101 -5.52 -20.40 5.63
N GLY A 102 -5.86 -19.84 4.47
CA GLY A 102 -6.27 -20.60 3.30
C GLY A 102 -5.12 -21.31 2.61
N LEU A 103 -4.00 -20.63 2.41
CA LEU A 103 -2.83 -21.19 1.74
C LEU A 103 -2.27 -22.43 2.45
N PRO A 104 -2.09 -22.45 3.78
CA PRO A 104 -1.65 -23.63 4.51
C PRO A 104 -2.57 -24.84 4.33
N ILE A 105 -3.87 -24.63 4.30
CA ILE A 105 -4.86 -25.71 4.12
C ILE A 105 -4.71 -26.36 2.74
N MET A 106 -4.44 -25.53 1.69
CA MET A 106 -4.36 -26.04 0.32
C MET A 106 -2.99 -26.63 -0.03
N THR A 107 -1.92 -26.08 0.52
CA THR A 107 -0.54 -26.40 0.09
C THR A 107 0.32 -27.05 1.17
N GLY A 108 -0.13 -27.03 2.43
CA GLY A 108 0.68 -27.43 3.58
C GLY A 108 1.79 -26.44 3.96
N ILE A 109 1.94 -25.31 3.22
CA ILE A 109 2.97 -24.30 3.47
C ILE A 109 2.40 -23.23 4.40
N SER A 110 2.94 -23.13 5.62
CA SER A 110 2.55 -22.12 6.59
C SER A 110 3.62 -21.04 6.73
N PHE A 111 3.16 -19.81 6.82
CA PHE A 111 4.01 -18.64 7.10
C PHE A 111 3.69 -18.08 8.48
N SER A 112 4.67 -17.44 9.12
CA SER A 112 4.39 -16.68 10.33
C SER A 112 3.41 -15.52 10.01
N PRO A 113 2.64 -15.03 10.99
CA PRO A 113 1.73 -13.89 10.79
C PRO A 113 2.43 -12.72 10.11
N PHE A 114 3.64 -12.41 10.56
CA PHE A 114 4.44 -11.30 10.05
C PHE A 114 4.78 -11.44 8.57
N VAL A 115 5.24 -12.61 8.14
CA VAL A 115 5.56 -12.91 6.74
C VAL A 115 4.29 -12.89 5.88
N SER A 116 3.20 -13.49 6.38
CA SER A 116 1.91 -13.49 5.68
C SER A 116 1.38 -12.08 5.43
N GLY A 117 1.49 -11.19 6.42
CA GLY A 117 1.11 -9.79 6.29
C GLY A 117 1.94 -9.05 5.25
N ILE A 118 3.26 -9.22 5.26
CA ILE A 118 4.16 -8.61 4.27
C ILE A 118 3.83 -9.12 2.87
N ILE A 119 3.64 -10.43 2.68
CA ILE A 119 3.33 -11.01 1.36
C ILE A 119 2.00 -10.45 0.85
N ALA A 120 0.95 -10.46 1.69
CA ALA A 120 -0.37 -9.96 1.31
C ALA A 120 -0.34 -8.48 0.89
N LEU A 121 0.28 -7.63 1.72
CA LEU A 121 0.45 -6.21 1.41
C LEU A 121 1.26 -6.02 0.14
N SER A 122 2.37 -6.73 -0.02
CA SER A 122 3.25 -6.59 -1.19
C SER A 122 2.56 -7.00 -2.49
N ILE A 123 1.81 -8.10 -2.49
CA ILE A 123 1.04 -8.57 -3.67
C ILE A 123 -0.06 -7.55 -4.01
N SER A 124 -0.88 -7.19 -3.03
CA SER A 124 -1.96 -6.21 -3.24
C SER A 124 -1.42 -4.89 -3.81
N GLU A 125 -0.37 -4.36 -3.21
CA GLU A 125 0.22 -3.09 -3.61
C GLU A 125 0.97 -3.16 -4.93
N SER A 126 1.51 -4.32 -5.33
CA SER A 126 2.24 -4.46 -6.59
C SER A 126 1.39 -4.14 -7.81
N ALA A 127 0.09 -4.43 -7.75
CA ALA A 127 -0.85 -4.11 -8.82
C ALA A 127 -1.07 -2.59 -8.95
N PHE A 128 -1.13 -1.87 -7.83
CA PHE A 128 -1.21 -0.40 -7.84
C PHE A 128 0.10 0.22 -8.31
N GLN A 129 1.26 -0.31 -7.87
CA GLN A 129 2.57 0.15 -8.33
C GLN A 129 2.75 -0.06 -9.84
N ALA A 130 2.32 -1.22 -10.38
CA ALA A 130 2.39 -1.48 -11.82
C ALA A 130 1.61 -0.43 -12.62
N GLU A 131 0.44 -0.05 -12.15
CA GLU A 131 -0.37 0.98 -12.78
C GLU A 131 0.25 2.38 -12.67
N ILE A 132 0.85 2.71 -11.52
CA ILE A 132 1.59 3.97 -11.32
C ILE A 132 2.76 4.06 -12.31
N PHE A 133 3.54 2.99 -12.48
CA PHE A 133 4.65 2.96 -13.44
C PHE A 133 4.15 3.11 -14.87
N ARG A 134 3.11 2.37 -15.23
CA ARG A 134 2.50 2.45 -16.57
C ARG A 134 1.97 3.86 -16.86
N ALA A 135 1.22 4.45 -15.93
CA ALA A 135 0.67 5.79 -16.07
C ALA A 135 1.77 6.85 -16.14
N GLY A 136 2.82 6.74 -15.31
CA GLY A 136 3.94 7.67 -15.29
C GLY A 136 4.73 7.68 -16.61
N ILE A 137 4.97 6.51 -17.22
CA ILE A 137 5.64 6.43 -18.52
C ILE A 137 4.73 6.96 -19.63
N ASN A 138 3.45 6.60 -19.61
CA ASN A 138 2.47 7.05 -20.60
C ASN A 138 2.15 8.55 -20.51
N SER A 139 2.42 9.19 -19.37
CA SER A 139 2.24 10.64 -19.20
C SER A 139 3.23 11.48 -20.00
N ILE A 140 4.32 10.86 -20.48
CA ILE A 140 5.32 11.57 -21.26
C ILE A 140 4.79 11.83 -22.68
N ARG A 141 4.77 13.11 -23.06
CA ARG A 141 4.19 13.58 -24.32
C ARG A 141 4.91 12.99 -25.53
N LYS A 142 4.16 12.68 -26.60
CA LYS A 142 4.68 12.14 -27.85
C LYS A 142 5.89 12.91 -28.42
N PRO A 143 5.93 14.26 -28.41
CA PRO A 143 7.11 15.00 -28.89
C PRO A 143 8.42 14.64 -28.21
N GLN A 144 8.40 14.21 -26.95
CA GLN A 144 9.62 13.76 -26.26
C GLN A 144 10.15 12.43 -26.84
N TRP A 145 9.24 11.53 -27.19
CA TRP A 145 9.56 10.29 -27.86
C TRP A 145 10.09 10.54 -29.29
N GLU A 146 9.49 11.49 -30.00
CA GLU A 146 9.87 11.88 -31.35
C GLU A 146 11.24 12.58 -31.37
N ALA A 147 11.49 13.51 -30.44
CA ALA A 147 12.78 14.17 -30.28
C ALA A 147 13.92 13.17 -30.06
N GLY A 148 13.70 12.18 -29.17
CA GLY A 148 14.66 11.10 -28.97
C GLY A 148 14.89 10.25 -30.24
N SER A 149 13.85 10.08 -31.08
CA SER A 149 13.98 9.38 -32.36
C SER A 149 14.80 10.18 -33.38
N SER A 150 14.56 11.48 -33.45
CA SER A 150 15.27 12.40 -34.35
C SER A 150 16.76 12.50 -34.04
N LEU A 151 17.17 12.24 -32.77
CA LEU A 151 18.55 12.11 -32.34
C LEU A 151 19.17 10.72 -32.64
N GLY A 152 18.45 9.84 -33.35
CA GLY A 152 18.92 8.49 -33.69
C GLY A 152 18.97 7.53 -32.49
N LEU A 153 18.33 7.88 -31.36
CA LEU A 153 18.34 7.01 -30.19
C LEU A 153 17.44 5.78 -30.42
N ASN A 154 17.99 4.58 -30.16
CA ASN A 154 17.20 3.36 -30.12
C ASN A 154 16.24 3.38 -28.92
N PHE A 155 15.28 2.44 -28.88
CA PHE A 155 14.23 2.40 -27.85
C PHE A 155 14.80 2.42 -26.42
N PHE A 156 15.79 1.62 -26.10
CA PHE A 156 16.37 1.54 -24.76
C PHE A 156 17.12 2.81 -24.34
N ARG A 157 17.90 3.40 -25.24
CA ARG A 157 18.58 4.67 -24.98
C ARG A 157 17.59 5.81 -24.80
N LYS A 158 16.57 5.87 -25.65
CA LYS A 158 15.48 6.85 -25.52
C LYS A 158 14.74 6.71 -24.20
N LEU A 159 14.37 5.48 -23.83
CA LEU A 159 13.71 5.21 -22.56
C LEU A 159 14.58 5.68 -21.39
N ARG A 160 15.87 5.28 -21.37
CA ARG A 160 16.78 5.58 -20.26
C ARG A 160 17.16 7.06 -20.16
N LEU A 161 17.45 7.72 -21.28
CA LEU A 161 18.04 9.07 -21.27
C LEU A 161 17.00 10.19 -21.35
N VAL A 162 15.83 9.94 -21.93
CA VAL A 162 14.81 10.97 -22.17
C VAL A 162 13.56 10.70 -21.35
N ILE A 163 12.99 9.50 -21.40
CA ILE A 163 11.68 9.20 -20.88
C ILE A 163 11.71 8.93 -19.37
N LEU A 164 12.57 8.00 -18.92
CA LEU A 164 12.63 7.61 -17.50
C LEU A 164 12.92 8.78 -16.55
N PRO A 165 13.87 9.70 -16.82
CA PRO A 165 14.12 10.82 -15.92
C PRO A 165 12.89 11.73 -15.74
N GLN A 166 12.08 11.88 -16.77
CA GLN A 166 10.85 12.65 -16.72
C GLN A 166 9.72 11.85 -16.05
N ALA A 167 9.57 10.57 -16.42
CA ALA A 167 8.57 9.68 -15.84
C ALA A 167 8.75 9.52 -14.32
N ILE A 168 9.98 9.37 -13.83
CA ILE A 168 10.28 9.25 -12.39
C ILE A 168 9.76 10.46 -11.62
N ARG A 169 9.91 11.67 -12.15
CA ARG A 169 9.37 12.87 -11.50
C ARG A 169 7.86 12.84 -11.35
N ASN A 170 7.15 12.26 -12.32
CA ASN A 170 5.70 12.10 -12.28
C ASN A 170 5.26 10.94 -11.38
N ILE A 171 6.08 9.89 -11.26
CA ILE A 171 5.82 8.68 -10.47
C ILE A 171 6.05 8.92 -8.98
N LEU A 172 7.09 9.66 -8.59
CA LEU A 172 7.49 9.85 -7.19
C LEU A 172 6.37 10.34 -6.26
N PRO A 173 5.56 11.35 -6.63
CA PRO A 173 4.46 11.78 -5.77
C PRO A 173 3.40 10.69 -5.56
N ALA A 174 3.12 9.90 -6.61
CA ALA A 174 2.17 8.80 -6.53
C ALA A 174 2.67 7.67 -5.62
N ILE A 175 3.96 7.32 -5.68
CA ILE A 175 4.60 6.36 -4.77
C ILE A 175 4.53 6.88 -3.32
N GLY A 176 4.77 8.18 -3.10
CA GLY A 176 4.65 8.79 -1.77
C GLY A 176 3.25 8.66 -1.19
N ASN A 177 2.22 8.92 -1.99
CA ASN A 177 0.83 8.72 -1.59
C ASN A 177 0.53 7.25 -1.29
N GLN A 178 1.07 6.33 -2.09
CA GLN A 178 0.89 4.90 -1.88
C GLN A 178 1.57 4.41 -0.59
N PHE A 179 2.72 4.99 -0.23
CA PHE A 179 3.36 4.69 1.05
C PHE A 179 2.47 5.06 2.24
N VAL A 180 1.85 6.24 2.21
CA VAL A 180 0.88 6.66 3.25
C VAL A 180 -0.34 5.74 3.28
N TYR A 181 -0.79 5.26 2.12
CA TYR A 181 -1.88 4.29 2.03
C TYR A 181 -1.49 2.96 2.69
N VAL A 182 -0.31 2.42 2.37
CA VAL A 182 0.20 1.17 2.98
C VAL A 182 0.33 1.29 4.50
N LEU A 183 0.81 2.43 5.01
CA LEU A 183 0.85 2.70 6.46
C LEU A 183 -0.53 2.55 7.12
N LYS A 184 -1.58 3.06 6.48
CA LYS A 184 -2.95 2.93 7.00
C LYS A 184 -3.45 1.49 6.89
N MET A 185 -3.21 0.83 5.76
CA MET A 185 -3.67 -0.54 5.49
C MET A 185 -2.92 -1.59 6.30
N SER A 186 -1.71 -1.29 6.77
CA SER A 186 -0.97 -2.18 7.67
C SER A 186 -1.71 -2.46 8.99
N SER A 187 -2.67 -1.60 9.39
CA SER A 187 -3.55 -1.86 10.54
C SER A 187 -4.38 -3.15 10.39
N LEU A 188 -4.69 -3.58 9.17
CA LEU A 188 -5.43 -4.82 8.92
C LEU A 188 -4.65 -6.09 9.32
N VAL A 189 -3.32 -6.03 9.41
CA VAL A 189 -2.51 -7.19 9.81
C VAL A 189 -2.67 -7.53 11.30
N SER A 190 -3.23 -6.62 12.09
CA SER A 190 -3.58 -6.86 13.50
C SER A 190 -4.53 -8.06 13.66
N ILE A 191 -5.37 -8.33 12.66
CA ILE A 191 -6.36 -9.42 12.67
C ILE A 191 -5.69 -10.79 12.71
N ILE A 192 -4.53 -10.96 12.07
CA ILE A 192 -3.76 -12.22 12.09
C ILE A 192 -2.77 -12.29 13.25
N GLY A 193 -2.89 -11.39 14.24
CA GLY A 193 -2.15 -11.48 15.49
C GLY A 193 -0.85 -10.68 15.55
N ILE A 194 -0.55 -9.83 14.58
CA ILE A 194 0.64 -8.97 14.61
C ILE A 194 0.41 -7.84 15.63
N GLY A 195 1.41 -7.61 16.47
CA GLY A 195 1.42 -6.53 17.47
C GLY A 195 1.82 -5.19 16.84
N ASP A 196 1.05 -4.73 15.85
CA ASP A 196 1.16 -3.41 15.26
C ASP A 196 0.60 -2.31 16.18
N LEU A 197 0.67 -1.06 15.75
CA LEU A 197 0.19 0.07 16.55
C LEU A 197 -1.30 -0.08 16.90
N THR A 198 -2.12 -0.52 15.95
CA THR A 198 -3.58 -0.67 16.15
C THR A 198 -3.90 -1.71 17.22
N ARG A 199 -3.25 -2.87 17.19
CA ARG A 199 -3.46 -3.94 18.18
C ARG A 199 -2.95 -3.55 19.57
N LYS A 200 -1.92 -2.71 19.65
CA LYS A 200 -1.37 -2.25 20.93
C LYS A 200 -2.10 -1.04 21.52
N ALA A 201 -2.90 -0.35 20.71
CA ALA A 201 -3.72 0.76 21.15
C ALA A 201 -5.12 0.30 21.68
N ASN A 202 -5.55 -0.91 21.33
CA ASN A 202 -6.78 -1.56 21.81
C ASN A 202 -6.46 -2.52 22.97
#